data_f631bd4024b56c7622e12567d8661945
#
_entry.id   f631bd4024b56c7622e12567d8661945
#
_cell.length_a   1.000
_cell.length_b   1.000
_cell.length_c   1.000
_cell.angle_alpha   90.00
_cell.angle_beta   90.00
_cell.angle_gamma   90.00
#
_symmetry.space_group_name_H-M   'P 1'
#
loop_
_entity.id
_entity.type
_entity.pdbx_description
1 polymer ?
#
loop_
_entity_poly.entity_id
_entity_poly.type
_entity_poly.pdbx_seq_one_letter_code
_entity_poly.pdbx_strand_id
1 'polypeptide(L)'
;GMDVHFLYNYPDATAIMPQQKAYIASYVDSLETAMYSPNFTDTATGYRHYMDVKSFIDYFLMNEVARNADGFKKSIYYHKDKDSNGGKLKAGPVWDFDWAWKNIYGCFIFENLDGSGWAYQLNDCQGQDVNSTGWFVRLLQDSSFRDELHCTYESYRQTILDTAHIFGIIDSVALLVQNAQSRHFALWHVLGEASVAPEINNIGVTYAGELDSLKKWIVDRIDWLDANMPGLCTTTAINEISAVSQLIKSYPNPTHDLLQLNIADILLGETIEVYDYTGKLICRRGILSEKITINTNDWSAGVYLIKAGNKNQQSIRVVKE
;
A
#
# COMPACT_ATOMS: atom_id res chain seq x y z
N GLY A 1 -5.30 -22.82 -17.80
CA GLY A 1 -4.67 -21.63 -17.27
C GLY A 1 -4.82 -20.49 -18.26
N MET A 2 -4.86 -19.28 -17.75
CA MET A 2 -4.83 -18.09 -18.61
C MET A 2 -3.40 -17.88 -19.12
N ASP A 3 -3.25 -17.48 -20.37
CA ASP A 3 -1.93 -17.16 -20.95
C ASP A 3 -1.57 -15.73 -20.52
N VAL A 4 -0.65 -15.62 -19.57
CA VAL A 4 -0.17 -14.34 -19.03
C VAL A 4 1.33 -14.26 -19.17
N HIS A 5 1.82 -13.18 -19.77
CA HIS A 5 3.24 -12.97 -20.00
C HIS A 5 3.79 -11.91 -19.05
N PHE A 6 4.86 -12.26 -18.30
CA PHE A 6 5.62 -11.31 -17.50
C PHE A 6 6.77 -10.72 -18.32
N LEU A 7 6.89 -9.40 -18.28
CA LEU A 7 8.00 -8.68 -18.89
C LEU A 7 9.10 -8.43 -17.85
N TYR A 8 10.37 -8.66 -18.26
CA TYR A 8 11.51 -8.31 -17.41
C TYR A 8 11.73 -6.80 -17.45
N ASN A 9 11.57 -6.15 -16.30
CA ASN A 9 11.80 -4.72 -16.16
C ASN A 9 13.19 -4.42 -15.56
N TYR A 10 13.57 -5.16 -14.52
CA TYR A 10 14.90 -5.05 -13.89
C TYR A 10 15.37 -6.42 -13.35
N PRO A 11 16.51 -6.94 -13.84
CA PRO A 11 17.24 -6.47 -15.02
C PRO A 11 16.37 -6.51 -16.27
N ASP A 12 16.59 -5.59 -17.22
CA ASP A 12 15.82 -5.57 -18.46
C ASP A 12 16.08 -6.81 -19.34
N ALA A 13 15.25 -7.01 -20.35
CA ALA A 13 15.28 -8.23 -21.20
C ALA A 13 16.62 -8.43 -21.94
N THR A 14 17.42 -7.38 -22.13
CA THR A 14 18.72 -7.43 -22.83
C THR A 14 19.88 -7.67 -21.87
N ALA A 15 19.76 -7.24 -20.61
CA ALA A 15 20.79 -7.34 -19.59
C ALA A 15 20.66 -8.57 -18.69
N ILE A 16 19.45 -9.15 -18.58
CA ILE A 16 19.17 -10.28 -17.70
C ILE A 16 19.90 -11.55 -18.16
N MET A 17 20.61 -12.19 -17.24
CA MET A 17 21.36 -13.43 -17.53
C MET A 17 20.43 -14.66 -17.57
N PRO A 18 20.79 -15.72 -18.35
CA PRO A 18 19.97 -16.94 -18.42
C PRO A 18 19.68 -17.57 -17.07
N GLN A 19 20.63 -17.55 -16.13
CA GLN A 19 20.45 -18.06 -14.77
C GLN A 19 19.42 -17.25 -13.97
N GLN A 20 19.39 -15.94 -14.16
CA GLN A 20 18.39 -15.07 -13.52
C GLN A 20 16.98 -15.33 -14.10
N LYS A 21 16.87 -15.50 -15.43
CA LYS A 21 15.61 -15.89 -16.08
C LYS A 21 15.09 -17.21 -15.53
N ALA A 22 15.98 -18.23 -15.46
CA ALA A 22 15.61 -19.53 -14.93
C ALA A 22 15.18 -19.46 -13.45
N TYR A 23 15.86 -18.66 -12.64
CA TYR A 23 15.48 -18.45 -11.25
C TYR A 23 14.11 -17.80 -11.11
N ILE A 24 13.85 -16.71 -11.85
CA ILE A 24 12.55 -15.99 -11.81
C ILE A 24 11.43 -16.94 -12.27
N ALA A 25 11.61 -17.63 -13.39
CA ALA A 25 10.62 -18.57 -13.89
C ALA A 25 10.33 -19.68 -12.89
N SER A 26 11.35 -20.31 -12.31
CA SER A 26 11.19 -21.34 -11.29
C SER A 26 10.51 -20.83 -10.01
N TYR A 27 10.78 -19.60 -9.63
CA TYR A 27 10.14 -19.00 -8.45
C TYR A 27 8.65 -18.76 -8.67
N VAL A 28 8.28 -18.20 -9.81
CA VAL A 28 6.87 -17.96 -10.18
C VAL A 28 6.12 -19.30 -10.32
N ASP A 29 6.73 -20.30 -10.98
CA ASP A 29 6.16 -21.64 -11.12
C ASP A 29 5.93 -22.31 -9.76
N SER A 30 6.88 -22.18 -8.83
CA SER A 30 6.76 -22.68 -7.46
C SER A 30 5.64 -21.97 -6.68
N LEU A 31 5.53 -20.65 -6.81
CA LEU A 31 4.43 -19.88 -6.24
C LEU A 31 3.09 -20.33 -6.78
N GLU A 32 2.94 -20.45 -8.10
CA GLU A 32 1.67 -20.84 -8.72
C GLU A 32 1.32 -22.29 -8.36
N THR A 33 2.30 -23.19 -8.32
CA THR A 33 2.12 -24.57 -7.85
C THR A 33 1.58 -24.58 -6.41
N ALA A 34 2.16 -23.80 -5.52
CA ALA A 34 1.69 -23.68 -4.13
C ALA A 34 0.29 -23.06 -4.06
N MET A 35 0.05 -21.99 -4.81
CA MET A 35 -1.20 -21.23 -4.83
C MET A 35 -2.38 -22.07 -5.34
N TYR A 36 -2.16 -22.91 -6.35
CA TYR A 36 -3.21 -23.76 -6.93
C TYR A 36 -3.26 -25.19 -6.36
N SER A 37 -2.43 -25.49 -5.35
CA SER A 37 -2.49 -26.76 -4.62
C SER A 37 -3.73 -26.85 -3.72
N PRO A 38 -4.14 -28.06 -3.29
CA PRO A 38 -5.17 -28.24 -2.26
C PRO A 38 -4.81 -27.56 -0.92
N ASN A 39 -3.54 -27.45 -0.61
CA ASN A 39 -3.02 -26.89 0.65
C ASN A 39 -2.55 -25.43 0.50
N PHE A 40 -3.14 -24.67 -0.43
CA PHE A 40 -2.66 -23.32 -0.75
C PHE A 40 -2.68 -22.33 0.45
N THR A 41 -3.55 -22.54 1.43
CA THR A 41 -3.66 -21.74 2.65
C THR A 41 -2.66 -22.12 3.75
N ASP A 42 -1.94 -23.21 3.58
CA ASP A 42 -0.93 -23.63 4.57
C ASP A 42 0.18 -22.59 4.67
N THR A 43 0.51 -22.20 5.90
CA THR A 43 1.47 -21.08 6.14
C THR A 43 2.91 -21.42 5.77
N ALA A 44 3.28 -22.71 5.76
CA ALA A 44 4.65 -23.15 5.48
C ALA A 44 4.86 -23.54 4.02
N THR A 45 3.85 -24.11 3.36
CA THR A 45 3.96 -24.69 2.02
C THR A 45 3.04 -24.05 0.99
N GLY A 46 2.05 -23.25 1.42
CA GLY A 46 1.15 -22.50 0.56
C GLY A 46 1.75 -21.18 0.04
N TYR A 47 0.90 -20.35 -0.55
CA TYR A 47 1.31 -19.10 -1.18
C TYR A 47 2.04 -18.13 -0.22
N ARG A 48 1.71 -18.16 1.09
CA ARG A 48 2.33 -17.32 2.13
C ARG A 48 3.83 -17.56 2.30
N HIS A 49 4.32 -18.72 1.86
CA HIS A 49 5.76 -18.99 1.80
C HIS A 49 6.47 -18.10 0.77
N TYR A 50 5.83 -17.82 -0.34
CA TYR A 50 6.40 -17.12 -1.49
C TYR A 50 6.03 -15.64 -1.57
N MET A 51 4.87 -15.25 -1.05
CA MET A 51 4.31 -13.89 -1.15
C MET A 51 4.47 -13.08 0.13
N ASP A 52 4.76 -11.80 -0.02
CA ASP A 52 4.56 -10.78 1.00
C ASP A 52 3.09 -10.34 0.98
N VAL A 53 2.28 -10.99 1.79
CA VAL A 53 0.82 -10.82 1.81
C VAL A 53 0.41 -9.36 2.02
N LYS A 54 1.11 -8.64 2.89
CA LYS A 54 0.82 -7.22 3.16
C LYS A 54 0.94 -6.38 1.89
N SER A 55 1.98 -6.58 1.09
CA SER A 55 2.16 -5.83 -0.16
C SER A 55 1.05 -6.12 -1.18
N PHE A 56 0.55 -7.36 -1.23
CA PHE A 56 -0.57 -7.73 -2.09
C PHE A 56 -1.89 -7.12 -1.61
N ILE A 57 -2.13 -7.08 -0.31
CA ILE A 57 -3.30 -6.41 0.27
C ILE A 57 -3.26 -4.90 -0.02
N ASP A 58 -2.14 -4.25 0.22
CA ASP A 58 -1.98 -2.82 -0.05
C ASP A 58 -2.19 -2.50 -1.53
N TYR A 59 -1.58 -3.31 -2.40
CA TYR A 59 -1.74 -3.17 -3.84
C TYR A 59 -3.20 -3.36 -4.29
N PHE A 60 -3.87 -4.38 -3.77
CA PHE A 60 -5.29 -4.65 -4.03
C PHE A 60 -6.15 -3.45 -3.63
N LEU A 61 -6.01 -2.97 -2.39
CA LEU A 61 -6.81 -1.88 -1.87
C LEU A 61 -6.64 -0.59 -2.68
N MET A 62 -5.40 -0.22 -3.03
CA MET A 62 -5.13 1.00 -3.79
C MET A 62 -5.77 0.95 -5.19
N ASN A 63 -5.68 -0.21 -5.88
CA ASN A 63 -6.25 -0.36 -7.21
C ASN A 63 -7.78 -0.52 -7.16
N GLU A 64 -8.33 -1.17 -6.14
CA GLU A 64 -9.79 -1.29 -5.98
C GLU A 64 -10.43 0.04 -5.56
N VAL A 65 -9.84 0.81 -4.65
CA VAL A 65 -10.36 2.13 -4.28
C VAL A 65 -10.45 3.03 -5.51
N ALA A 66 -9.44 3.02 -6.35
CA ALA A 66 -9.44 3.77 -7.60
C ALA A 66 -10.23 3.07 -8.73
N ARG A 67 -10.65 1.84 -8.57
CA ARG A 67 -11.22 0.98 -9.62
C ARG A 67 -10.34 0.96 -10.87
N ASN A 68 -9.02 0.77 -10.67
CA ASN A 68 -8.02 0.79 -11.75
C ASN A 68 -8.01 -0.54 -12.50
N ALA A 69 -8.54 -0.55 -13.72
CA ALA A 69 -8.62 -1.74 -14.56
C ALA A 69 -7.21 -2.27 -14.93
N ASP A 70 -6.34 -1.40 -15.37
CA ASP A 70 -5.01 -1.78 -15.83
C ASP A 70 -4.08 -2.21 -14.69
N GLY A 71 -4.35 -1.78 -13.47
CA GLY A 71 -3.61 -2.19 -12.27
C GLY A 71 -3.68 -3.70 -11.98
N PHE A 72 -4.61 -4.44 -12.58
CA PHE A 72 -4.71 -5.89 -12.39
C PHE A 72 -4.23 -6.71 -13.60
N LYS A 73 -3.83 -6.08 -14.71
CA LYS A 73 -3.42 -6.78 -15.93
C LYS A 73 -2.16 -6.25 -16.62
N LYS A 74 -2.00 -4.95 -16.77
CA LYS A 74 -0.92 -4.31 -17.54
C LYS A 74 0.02 -3.50 -16.66
N SER A 75 -0.56 -2.59 -15.90
CA SER A 75 0.17 -1.61 -15.08
C SER A 75 0.44 -2.18 -13.69
N ILE A 76 0.93 -3.40 -13.64
CA ILE A 76 1.31 -4.08 -12.39
C ILE A 76 2.78 -4.48 -12.42
N TYR A 77 3.49 -4.12 -11.37
CA TYR A 77 4.83 -4.62 -11.10
C TYR A 77 4.82 -5.67 -10.00
N TYR A 78 5.64 -6.70 -10.19
CA TYR A 78 6.02 -7.62 -9.14
C TYR A 78 7.53 -7.54 -8.96
N HIS A 79 7.98 -7.50 -7.73
CA HIS A 79 9.39 -7.47 -7.44
C HIS A 79 9.73 -8.39 -6.27
N LYS A 80 10.97 -8.82 -6.23
CA LYS A 80 11.49 -9.69 -5.18
C LYS A 80 12.94 -9.33 -4.91
N ASP A 81 13.29 -9.16 -3.66
CA ASP A 81 14.69 -9.11 -3.24
C ASP A 81 15.29 -10.54 -3.21
N LYS A 82 16.59 -10.64 -3.12
CA LYS A 82 17.28 -11.91 -2.96
C LYS A 82 16.91 -12.61 -1.65
N ASP A 83 17.03 -13.94 -1.63
CA ASP A 83 16.61 -14.76 -0.48
C ASP A 83 17.33 -14.40 0.81
N SER A 84 18.61 -13.98 0.72
CA SER A 84 19.39 -13.52 1.88
C SER A 84 18.81 -12.25 2.55
N ASN A 85 17.90 -11.54 1.87
CA ASN A 85 17.20 -10.36 2.39
C ASN A 85 15.72 -10.67 2.72
N GLY A 86 15.37 -11.94 2.90
CA GLY A 86 14.01 -12.38 3.19
C GLY A 86 13.07 -12.28 2.01
N GLY A 87 13.60 -12.36 0.80
CA GLY A 87 12.95 -12.03 -0.45
C GLY A 87 11.73 -12.85 -0.80
N LYS A 88 10.56 -12.41 -0.36
CA LYS A 88 9.27 -12.84 -0.89
C LYS A 88 8.84 -11.93 -2.04
N LEU A 89 8.00 -12.45 -2.93
CA LEU A 89 7.41 -11.68 -4.00
C LEU A 89 6.49 -10.61 -3.44
N LYS A 90 6.63 -9.38 -3.92
CA LYS A 90 5.81 -8.23 -3.56
C LYS A 90 5.09 -7.70 -4.78
N ALA A 91 3.85 -7.25 -4.60
CA ALA A 91 3.12 -6.47 -5.58
C ALA A 91 3.44 -4.98 -5.40
N GLY A 92 3.60 -4.25 -6.51
CA GLY A 92 3.93 -2.83 -6.50
C GLY A 92 5.29 -2.52 -7.11
N PRO A 93 5.64 -1.22 -7.20
CA PRO A 93 4.85 -0.06 -6.78
C PRO A 93 3.56 0.12 -7.60
N VAL A 94 2.60 0.89 -7.06
CA VAL A 94 1.44 1.35 -7.82
C VAL A 94 1.83 2.48 -8.75
N TRP A 95 1.27 2.48 -9.96
CA TRP A 95 1.53 3.50 -10.98
C TRP A 95 0.42 3.46 -12.04
N ASP A 96 0.35 4.47 -12.89
CA ASP A 96 -0.48 4.50 -14.08
C ASP A 96 -1.98 4.38 -13.79
N PHE A 97 -2.55 5.43 -13.22
CA PHE A 97 -3.95 5.50 -12.82
C PHE A 97 -4.81 6.29 -13.82
N ASP A 98 -4.39 6.38 -15.07
CA ASP A 98 -5.12 7.08 -16.13
C ASP A 98 -6.44 6.36 -16.52
N TRP A 99 -6.50 5.03 -16.40
CA TRP A 99 -7.70 4.20 -16.55
C TRP A 99 -8.38 3.88 -15.20
N ALA A 100 -8.32 4.80 -14.28
CA ALA A 100 -8.88 4.65 -12.94
C ALA A 100 -10.00 5.67 -12.67
N TRP A 101 -10.58 5.61 -11.50
CA TRP A 101 -11.62 6.47 -10.97
C TRP A 101 -12.92 6.32 -11.78
N LYS A 102 -13.47 7.40 -12.31
CA LYS A 102 -14.70 7.39 -13.08
C LYS A 102 -14.54 7.05 -14.57
N ASN A 103 -13.36 6.62 -14.99
CA ASN A 103 -13.15 6.24 -16.38
C ASN A 103 -13.83 4.92 -16.72
N ILE A 104 -14.48 4.87 -17.89
CA ILE A 104 -15.11 3.67 -18.43
C ILE A 104 -14.08 2.82 -19.14
N TYR A 105 -14.18 1.53 -18.92
CA TYR A 105 -13.28 0.55 -19.56
C TYR A 105 -13.97 -0.38 -20.56
N GLY A 106 -15.18 -0.08 -21.01
CA GLY A 106 -15.91 -0.91 -22.00
C GLY A 106 -16.25 -2.32 -21.49
N CYS A 107 -16.52 -2.46 -20.21
CA CYS A 107 -16.88 -3.71 -19.56
C CYS A 107 -17.89 -3.44 -18.45
N PHE A 108 -18.85 -4.33 -18.29
CA PHE A 108 -19.94 -4.18 -17.33
C PHE A 108 -19.50 -3.86 -15.89
N ILE A 109 -18.31 -4.31 -15.48
CA ILE A 109 -17.74 -4.02 -14.15
C ILE A 109 -17.45 -2.52 -13.99
N PHE A 110 -16.93 -1.88 -15.05
CA PHE A 110 -16.46 -0.49 -15.01
C PHE A 110 -17.52 0.52 -15.49
N GLU A 111 -18.63 0.06 -16.05
CA GLU A 111 -19.72 0.91 -16.54
C GLU A 111 -20.72 1.29 -15.44
N ASN A 112 -20.60 0.71 -14.25
CA ASN A 112 -21.47 1.01 -13.12
C ASN A 112 -21.23 2.44 -12.60
N LEU A 113 -22.33 3.22 -12.54
CA LEU A 113 -22.31 4.64 -12.21
C LEU A 113 -22.21 4.91 -10.71
N ASP A 114 -22.55 3.91 -9.91
CA ASP A 114 -22.62 3.95 -8.45
C ASP A 114 -21.30 3.54 -7.75
N GLY A 115 -20.21 3.49 -8.50
CA GLY A 115 -18.92 3.06 -7.99
C GLY A 115 -18.79 1.56 -7.73
N SER A 116 -19.83 0.75 -8.01
CA SER A 116 -19.82 -0.70 -7.78
C SER A 116 -18.91 -1.47 -8.73
N GLY A 117 -18.69 -2.75 -8.42
CA GLY A 117 -17.88 -3.67 -9.22
C GLY A 117 -16.43 -3.83 -8.71
N TRP A 118 -15.90 -5.03 -8.86
CA TRP A 118 -14.54 -5.38 -8.46
C TRP A 118 -13.60 -5.39 -9.66
N ALA A 119 -12.61 -4.49 -9.69
CA ALA A 119 -11.66 -4.38 -10.78
C ALA A 119 -10.79 -5.65 -10.94
N TYR A 120 -10.49 -6.36 -9.86
CA TYR A 120 -9.73 -7.61 -9.92
C TYR A 120 -10.42 -8.73 -10.70
N GLN A 121 -11.74 -8.63 -10.93
CA GLN A 121 -12.53 -9.59 -11.71
C GLN A 121 -12.54 -9.30 -13.21
N LEU A 122 -11.66 -8.44 -13.68
CA LEU A 122 -11.63 -8.00 -15.09
C LEU A 122 -11.52 -9.13 -16.11
N ASN A 123 -11.06 -10.32 -15.72
CA ASN A 123 -11.07 -11.49 -16.61
C ASN A 123 -12.49 -11.99 -16.96
N ASP A 124 -13.51 -11.55 -16.21
CA ASP A 124 -14.93 -11.83 -16.53
C ASP A 124 -15.43 -10.93 -17.68
N CYS A 125 -14.68 -9.88 -18.03
CA CYS A 125 -14.95 -9.02 -19.16
C CYS A 125 -14.54 -9.71 -20.46
N GLN A 126 -15.38 -9.63 -21.47
CA GLN A 126 -15.06 -10.15 -22.81
C GLN A 126 -14.19 -9.16 -23.60
N GLY A 127 -13.37 -9.68 -24.50
CA GLY A 127 -12.60 -8.85 -25.44
C GLY A 127 -11.41 -8.13 -24.82
N GLN A 128 -10.90 -8.63 -23.69
CA GLN A 128 -9.70 -8.09 -23.08
C GLN A 128 -8.48 -8.32 -23.99
N ASP A 129 -7.62 -7.32 -24.08
CA ASP A 129 -6.35 -7.38 -24.82
C ASP A 129 -5.28 -8.22 -24.10
N VAL A 130 -5.31 -8.23 -22.76
CA VAL A 130 -4.49 -9.08 -21.87
C VAL A 130 -5.29 -9.53 -20.67
N ASN A 131 -4.98 -10.71 -20.16
CA ASN A 131 -5.60 -11.26 -18.97
C ASN A 131 -4.81 -10.89 -17.70
N SER A 132 -5.51 -10.81 -16.59
CA SER A 132 -4.92 -10.82 -15.25
C SER A 132 -4.39 -12.21 -14.91
N THR A 133 -3.39 -12.31 -14.03
CA THR A 133 -2.89 -13.59 -13.49
C THR A 133 -3.96 -14.43 -12.79
N GLY A 134 -5.05 -13.81 -12.35
CA GLY A 134 -6.06 -14.47 -11.54
C GLY A 134 -5.63 -14.72 -10.08
N TRP A 135 -4.45 -14.29 -9.69
CA TRP A 135 -3.94 -14.54 -8.33
C TRP A 135 -4.85 -13.93 -7.25
N PHE A 136 -5.37 -12.73 -7.45
CA PHE A 136 -6.29 -12.11 -6.48
C PHE A 136 -7.60 -12.89 -6.35
N VAL A 137 -8.12 -13.46 -7.45
CA VAL A 137 -9.29 -14.34 -7.40
C VAL A 137 -9.01 -15.56 -6.53
N ARG A 138 -7.81 -16.12 -6.61
CA ARG A 138 -7.42 -17.27 -5.78
C ARG A 138 -7.15 -16.89 -4.33
N LEU A 139 -6.45 -15.78 -4.09
CA LEU A 139 -6.17 -15.27 -2.73
C LEU A 139 -7.45 -15.01 -1.94
N LEU A 140 -8.47 -14.45 -2.59
CA LEU A 140 -9.77 -14.19 -1.98
C LEU A 140 -10.59 -15.46 -1.65
N GLN A 141 -10.12 -16.65 -2.02
CA GLN A 141 -10.70 -17.91 -1.55
C GLN A 141 -10.17 -18.31 -0.14
N ASP A 142 -9.05 -17.73 0.30
CA ASP A 142 -8.53 -17.89 1.66
C ASP A 142 -9.26 -16.94 2.61
N SER A 143 -9.93 -17.50 3.65
CA SER A 143 -10.61 -16.69 4.67
C SER A 143 -9.63 -15.80 5.42
N SER A 144 -8.44 -16.31 5.77
CA SER A 144 -7.42 -15.51 6.46
C SER A 144 -6.96 -14.32 5.64
N PHE A 145 -6.80 -14.47 4.32
CA PHE A 145 -6.48 -13.36 3.44
C PHE A 145 -7.58 -12.30 3.41
N ARG A 146 -8.86 -12.76 3.31
CA ARG A 146 -9.99 -11.83 3.33
C ARG A 146 -10.09 -11.06 4.64
N ASP A 147 -9.87 -11.72 5.77
CA ASP A 147 -9.94 -11.10 7.09
C ASP A 147 -8.81 -10.08 7.29
N GLU A 148 -7.58 -10.40 6.88
CA GLU A 148 -6.45 -9.45 6.86
C GLU A 148 -6.71 -8.26 5.93
N LEU A 149 -7.30 -8.51 4.76
CA LEU A 149 -7.69 -7.48 3.80
C LEU A 149 -8.74 -6.54 4.42
N HIS A 150 -9.80 -7.10 5.01
CA HIS A 150 -10.87 -6.31 5.64
C HIS A 150 -10.33 -5.44 6.78
N CYS A 151 -9.54 -6.03 7.68
CA CYS A 151 -8.94 -5.28 8.80
C CYS A 151 -8.01 -4.17 8.31
N THR A 152 -7.23 -4.42 7.26
CA THR A 152 -6.37 -3.40 6.66
C THR A 152 -7.20 -2.28 6.06
N TYR A 153 -8.27 -2.62 5.33
CA TYR A 153 -9.21 -1.65 4.78
C TYR A 153 -9.83 -0.77 5.86
N GLU A 154 -10.39 -1.36 6.93
CA GLU A 154 -10.97 -0.60 8.04
C GLU A 154 -9.95 0.35 8.69
N SER A 155 -8.71 -0.10 8.88
CA SER A 155 -7.63 0.74 9.40
C SER A 155 -7.34 1.93 8.47
N TYR A 156 -7.34 1.70 7.16
CA TYR A 156 -7.13 2.76 6.17
C TYR A 156 -8.32 3.70 6.07
N ARG A 157 -9.56 3.21 6.24
CA ARG A 157 -10.77 4.04 6.32
C ARG A 157 -10.72 5.05 7.48
N GLN A 158 -10.06 4.70 8.57
CA GLN A 158 -9.86 5.59 9.71
C GLN A 158 -8.72 6.60 9.52
N THR A 159 -7.95 6.49 8.43
CA THR A 159 -6.73 7.29 8.20
C THR A 159 -6.64 7.80 6.77
N ILE A 160 -5.85 7.13 5.94
CA ILE A 160 -5.52 7.57 4.57
C ILE A 160 -6.70 7.48 3.59
N LEU A 161 -7.66 6.61 3.83
CA LEU A 161 -8.90 6.48 3.04
C LEU A 161 -10.09 7.18 3.69
N ASP A 162 -9.88 7.97 4.73
CA ASP A 162 -10.90 8.89 5.22
C ASP A 162 -11.28 9.89 4.13
N THR A 163 -12.56 10.07 3.89
CA THR A 163 -13.08 10.88 2.78
C THR A 163 -12.65 12.35 2.89
N ALA A 164 -12.63 12.90 4.12
CA ALA A 164 -12.17 14.27 4.32
C ALA A 164 -10.66 14.41 4.07
N HIS A 165 -9.87 13.39 4.41
CA HIS A 165 -8.44 13.35 4.09
C HIS A 165 -8.20 13.34 2.57
N ILE A 166 -8.89 12.47 1.84
CA ILE A 166 -8.79 12.39 0.37
C ILE A 166 -9.19 13.73 -0.27
N PHE A 167 -10.29 14.32 0.18
CA PHE A 167 -10.76 15.63 -0.34
C PHE A 167 -9.76 16.74 -0.04
N GLY A 168 -9.14 16.73 1.13
CA GLY A 168 -8.08 17.68 1.48
C GLY A 168 -6.90 17.63 0.53
N ILE A 169 -6.50 16.43 0.09
CA ILE A 169 -5.45 16.25 -0.92
C ILE A 169 -5.90 16.80 -2.27
N ILE A 170 -7.11 16.45 -2.73
CA ILE A 170 -7.66 16.93 -4.00
C ILE A 170 -7.71 18.46 -4.02
N ASP A 171 -8.23 19.08 -2.96
CA ASP A 171 -8.36 20.53 -2.86
C ASP A 171 -7.00 21.23 -2.82
N SER A 172 -6.03 20.65 -2.11
CA SER A 172 -4.65 21.18 -2.06
C SER A 172 -3.98 21.16 -3.42
N VAL A 173 -4.13 20.06 -4.17
CA VAL A 173 -3.58 19.95 -5.52
C VAL A 173 -4.32 20.87 -6.49
N ALA A 174 -5.66 20.96 -6.40
CA ALA A 174 -6.46 21.85 -7.23
C ALA A 174 -6.06 23.33 -7.02
N LEU A 175 -5.82 23.72 -5.76
CA LEU A 175 -5.31 25.06 -5.43
C LEU A 175 -3.91 25.32 -6.03
N LEU A 176 -3.02 24.34 -5.95
CA LEU A 176 -1.67 24.45 -6.49
C LEU A 176 -1.69 24.69 -8.01
N VAL A 177 -2.58 24.03 -8.74
CA VAL A 177 -2.66 24.13 -10.20
C VAL A 177 -3.68 25.15 -10.72
N GLN A 178 -4.35 25.90 -9.84
CA GLN A 178 -5.48 26.78 -10.22
C GLN A 178 -5.19 27.76 -11.37
N ASN A 179 -3.99 28.33 -11.43
CA ASN A 179 -3.59 29.24 -12.52
C ASN A 179 -3.14 28.47 -13.77
N ALA A 180 -2.60 27.28 -13.62
CA ALA A 180 -2.18 26.44 -14.73
C ALA A 180 -3.37 25.82 -15.45
N GLN A 181 -4.40 25.34 -14.71
CA GLN A 181 -5.59 24.74 -15.29
C GLN A 181 -6.36 25.72 -16.20
N SER A 182 -6.45 27.00 -15.83
CA SER A 182 -7.11 28.01 -16.66
C SER A 182 -6.43 28.15 -18.02
N ARG A 183 -5.10 28.16 -18.06
CA ARG A 183 -4.34 28.21 -19.33
C ARG A 183 -4.44 26.90 -20.10
N HIS A 184 -4.44 25.77 -19.38
CA HIS A 184 -4.55 24.44 -19.98
C HIS A 184 -5.88 24.30 -20.74
N PHE A 185 -7.01 24.58 -20.06
CA PHE A 185 -8.34 24.43 -20.67
C PHE A 185 -8.70 25.55 -21.65
N ALA A 186 -7.98 26.70 -21.63
CA ALA A 186 -8.08 27.68 -22.68
C ALA A 186 -7.38 27.22 -23.99
N LEU A 187 -6.38 26.34 -23.89
CA LEU A 187 -5.70 25.75 -25.05
C LEU A 187 -6.36 24.44 -25.48
N TRP A 188 -6.69 23.58 -24.53
CA TRP A 188 -7.30 22.27 -24.76
C TRP A 188 -8.76 22.28 -24.29
N HIS A 189 -9.68 22.39 -25.25
CA HIS A 189 -11.11 22.49 -24.98
C HIS A 189 -11.73 21.10 -24.71
N VAL A 190 -11.29 20.41 -23.63
CA VAL A 190 -11.70 19.04 -23.31
C VAL A 190 -12.74 18.96 -22.19
N LEU A 191 -13.01 20.06 -21.48
CA LEU A 191 -14.07 20.07 -20.45
C LEU A 191 -15.46 19.92 -21.11
N GLY A 192 -16.24 18.99 -20.59
CA GLY A 192 -17.54 18.66 -21.15
C GLY A 192 -17.51 17.70 -22.35
N GLU A 193 -16.31 17.24 -22.78
CA GLU A 193 -16.12 16.38 -23.95
C GLU A 193 -15.79 14.94 -23.56
N ALA A 194 -16.64 13.99 -23.96
CA ALA A 194 -16.45 12.56 -23.68
C ALA A 194 -15.40 11.88 -24.58
N SER A 195 -14.68 12.63 -25.41
CA SER A 195 -13.98 12.06 -26.56
C SER A 195 -12.59 11.51 -26.29
N VAL A 196 -11.96 11.87 -25.17
CA VAL A 196 -10.53 11.55 -24.93
C VAL A 196 -10.39 10.33 -24.03
N ALA A 197 -11.13 10.28 -22.93
CA ALA A 197 -11.28 9.10 -22.11
C ALA A 197 -12.76 8.96 -21.81
N PRO A 198 -13.41 7.84 -22.17
CA PRO A 198 -14.81 7.67 -21.89
C PRO A 198 -15.02 7.64 -20.38
N GLU A 199 -15.69 8.67 -19.88
CA GLU A 199 -16.02 8.80 -18.46
C GLU A 199 -17.46 8.40 -18.21
N ILE A 200 -17.70 7.78 -17.05
CA ILE A 200 -19.04 7.52 -16.59
C ILE A 200 -19.63 8.80 -16.01
N ASN A 201 -20.80 9.18 -16.52
CA ASN A 201 -21.68 10.23 -15.98
C ASN A 201 -21.03 11.59 -15.67
N ASN A 202 -21.80 12.64 -15.94
CA ASN A 202 -21.53 14.00 -15.47
C ASN A 202 -20.11 14.49 -15.75
N ILE A 203 -19.74 14.49 -17.02
CA ILE A 203 -18.53 15.18 -17.45
C ILE A 203 -18.72 16.65 -17.12
N GLY A 204 -17.87 17.19 -16.26
CA GLY A 204 -17.94 18.58 -15.85
C GLY A 204 -17.61 19.51 -16.98
N VAL A 205 -18.49 20.47 -17.24
CA VAL A 205 -18.23 21.54 -18.21
C VAL A 205 -17.28 22.62 -17.68
N THR A 206 -16.90 22.52 -16.43
CA THR A 206 -15.90 23.38 -15.75
C THR A 206 -14.95 22.54 -14.93
N TYR A 207 -13.74 23.05 -14.68
CA TYR A 207 -12.75 22.39 -13.82
C TYR A 207 -13.29 22.10 -12.41
N ALA A 208 -14.02 23.04 -11.81
CA ALA A 208 -14.65 22.84 -10.53
C ALA A 208 -15.71 21.71 -10.58
N GLY A 209 -16.52 21.68 -11.66
CA GLY A 209 -17.51 20.63 -11.87
C GLY A 209 -16.88 19.24 -12.03
N GLU A 210 -15.67 19.15 -12.65
CA GLU A 210 -14.91 17.89 -12.71
C GLU A 210 -14.41 17.44 -11.33
N LEU A 211 -13.93 18.37 -10.51
CA LEU A 211 -13.51 18.06 -9.13
C LEU A 211 -14.71 17.58 -8.28
N ASP A 212 -15.86 18.20 -8.40
CA ASP A 212 -17.09 17.80 -7.70
C ASP A 212 -17.56 16.41 -8.18
N SER A 213 -17.50 16.16 -9.48
CA SER A 213 -17.82 14.85 -10.08
C SER A 213 -16.89 13.75 -9.59
N LEU A 214 -15.58 14.01 -9.53
CA LEU A 214 -14.60 13.08 -8.98
C LEU A 214 -14.84 12.79 -7.49
N LYS A 215 -15.07 13.83 -6.70
CA LYS A 215 -15.35 13.68 -5.26
C LYS A 215 -16.62 12.86 -5.02
N LYS A 216 -17.68 13.13 -5.80
CA LYS A 216 -18.90 12.33 -5.69
C LYS A 216 -18.64 10.86 -6.02
N TRP A 217 -17.93 10.59 -7.11
CA TRP A 217 -17.62 9.22 -7.48
C TRP A 217 -16.81 8.50 -6.39
N ILE A 218 -15.85 9.20 -5.75
CA ILE A 218 -15.07 8.65 -4.64
C ILE A 218 -15.97 8.27 -3.46
N VAL A 219 -16.95 9.11 -3.12
CA VAL A 219 -17.93 8.78 -2.07
C VAL A 219 -18.70 7.52 -2.43
N ASP A 220 -19.30 7.49 -3.62
CA ASP A 220 -20.09 6.34 -4.08
C ASP A 220 -19.23 5.05 -4.06
N ARG A 221 -17.97 5.14 -4.49
CA ARG A 221 -17.02 4.02 -4.48
C ARG A 221 -16.69 3.54 -3.08
N ILE A 222 -16.40 4.44 -2.18
CA ILE A 222 -16.07 4.14 -0.77
C ILE A 222 -17.29 3.52 -0.07
N ASP A 223 -18.48 4.09 -0.25
CA ASP A 223 -19.72 3.56 0.33
C ASP A 223 -19.98 2.13 -0.16
N TRP A 224 -19.75 1.88 -1.44
CA TRP A 224 -19.88 0.53 -1.99
C TRP A 224 -18.82 -0.43 -1.41
N LEU A 225 -17.57 0.00 -1.28
CA LEU A 225 -16.50 -0.82 -0.69
C LEU A 225 -16.77 -1.11 0.78
N ASP A 226 -17.24 -0.12 1.56
CA ASP A 226 -17.63 -0.28 2.98
C ASP A 226 -18.69 -1.39 3.14
N ALA A 227 -19.63 -1.47 2.18
CA ALA A 227 -20.71 -2.46 2.20
C ALA A 227 -20.31 -3.85 1.65
N ASN A 228 -19.23 -3.94 0.86
CA ASN A 228 -18.92 -5.14 0.08
C ASN A 228 -17.52 -5.72 0.35
N MET A 229 -16.70 -5.09 1.22
CA MET A 229 -15.35 -5.59 1.51
C MET A 229 -15.42 -7.02 2.04
N PRO A 230 -14.75 -7.99 1.39
CA PRO A 230 -14.81 -9.39 1.80
C PRO A 230 -14.03 -9.64 3.10
N GLY A 231 -14.47 -10.64 3.86
CA GLY A 231 -13.87 -11.01 5.14
C GLY A 231 -14.56 -10.35 6.33
N LEU A 232 -14.03 -10.55 7.50
CA LEU A 232 -14.52 -10.00 8.75
C LEU A 232 -13.33 -9.48 9.56
N CYS A 233 -13.36 -8.23 9.95
CA CYS A 233 -12.44 -7.74 10.95
C CYS A 233 -13.05 -7.95 12.33
N THR A 234 -13.03 -9.21 12.79
CA THR A 234 -13.41 -9.49 14.17
C THR A 234 -12.27 -9.05 15.08
N THR A 235 -12.52 -8.07 15.93
CA THR A 235 -11.61 -7.69 17.03
C THR A 235 -11.51 -8.77 18.11
N THR A 236 -11.83 -10.01 17.80
CA THR A 236 -11.65 -11.15 18.70
C THR A 236 -10.20 -11.63 18.61
N ALA A 237 -9.37 -11.03 19.44
CA ALA A 237 -8.12 -11.63 19.94
C ALA A 237 -7.10 -12.13 18.91
N ILE A 238 -6.77 -11.32 17.90
CA ILE A 238 -5.41 -11.28 17.41
C ILE A 238 -4.88 -9.88 17.66
N ASN A 239 -4.70 -9.58 18.93
CA ASN A 239 -3.82 -8.54 19.44
C ASN A 239 -2.34 -8.90 19.19
N GLU A 240 -1.98 -9.44 18.03
CA GLU A 240 -0.60 -9.77 17.75
C GLU A 240 -0.01 -9.07 16.52
N ILE A 241 -0.79 -8.30 15.75
CA ILE A 241 -0.20 -7.53 14.64
C ILE A 241 -0.59 -6.05 14.62
N SER A 242 -1.44 -5.58 15.54
CA SER A 242 -1.82 -4.15 15.60
C SER A 242 -1.58 -3.45 16.92
N ALA A 243 -0.93 -4.09 17.83
CA ALA A 243 -0.09 -3.44 18.80
C ALA A 243 1.32 -4.01 18.57
N VAL A 244 2.06 -3.49 17.63
CA VAL A 244 3.40 -3.11 18.03
C VAL A 244 3.12 -2.17 19.20
N SER A 245 2.87 -2.76 20.39
CA SER A 245 2.97 -2.06 21.65
C SER A 245 4.22 -1.26 21.48
N GLN A 246 4.13 0.06 21.51
CA GLN A 246 5.33 0.87 21.36
C GLN A 246 6.24 0.39 22.47
N LEU A 247 7.16 -0.52 22.09
CA LEU A 247 8.11 -1.11 23.04
C LEU A 247 8.95 -0.02 23.68
N ILE A 248 8.93 1.18 23.05
CA ILE A 248 9.55 2.40 23.56
C ILE A 248 8.60 3.56 23.36
N LYS A 249 8.42 4.36 24.41
CA LYS A 249 7.76 5.68 24.35
C LYS A 249 8.72 6.73 24.88
N SER A 250 8.77 7.88 24.24
CA SER A 250 9.59 9.01 24.65
C SER A 250 8.75 10.18 25.14
N TYR A 251 9.20 10.86 26.20
CA TYR A 251 8.58 12.06 26.72
C TYR A 251 9.61 12.92 27.50
N PRO A 252 9.58 14.27 27.35
CA PRO A 252 8.84 15.00 26.33
C PRO A 252 9.40 14.81 24.91
N ASN A 253 8.60 15.02 23.91
CA ASN A 253 9.03 15.08 22.52
C ASN A 253 8.19 16.15 21.80
N PRO A 254 8.75 17.33 21.48
CA PRO A 254 10.19 17.70 21.55
C PRO A 254 10.78 17.70 22.97
N THR A 255 12.09 17.48 23.06
CA THR A 255 12.86 17.51 24.31
C THR A 255 13.82 18.69 24.36
N HIS A 256 14.02 19.28 25.58
CA HIS A 256 15.04 20.30 25.81
C HIS A 256 16.27 19.70 26.52
N ASP A 257 16.13 19.29 27.77
CA ASP A 257 17.29 18.91 28.61
C ASP A 257 17.31 17.40 28.94
N LEU A 258 16.14 16.83 29.18
CA LEU A 258 15.98 15.45 29.62
C LEU A 258 14.91 14.75 28.80
N LEU A 259 15.27 13.59 28.27
CA LEU A 259 14.38 12.68 27.57
C LEU A 259 14.13 11.45 28.43
N GLN A 260 12.89 11.18 28.75
CA GLN A 260 12.49 9.95 29.42
C GLN A 260 12.01 8.95 28.39
N LEU A 261 12.46 7.71 28.52
CA LEU A 261 12.02 6.58 27.73
C LEU A 261 11.32 5.59 28.64
N ASN A 262 10.08 5.24 28.29
CA ASN A 262 9.38 4.09 28.87
C ASN A 262 9.56 2.93 27.92
N ILE A 263 10.09 1.83 28.40
CA ILE A 263 10.54 0.68 27.63
C ILE A 263 9.78 -0.55 28.12
N ALA A 264 9.28 -1.37 27.20
CA ALA A 264 8.61 -2.61 27.55
C ALA A 264 9.60 -3.62 28.17
N ASP A 265 9.13 -4.41 29.11
CA ASP A 265 9.88 -5.43 29.85
C ASP A 265 10.60 -6.44 28.95
N ILE A 266 10.01 -6.75 27.80
CA ILE A 266 10.57 -7.67 26.81
C ILE A 266 11.94 -7.21 26.24
N LEU A 267 12.28 -5.92 26.38
CA LEU A 267 13.55 -5.34 25.94
C LEU A 267 14.60 -5.26 27.07
N LEU A 268 14.28 -5.67 28.29
CA LEU A 268 15.25 -5.70 29.40
C LEU A 268 16.42 -6.63 29.07
N GLY A 269 17.61 -6.15 29.32
CA GLY A 269 18.85 -6.85 28.98
C GLY A 269 19.37 -6.61 27.56
N GLU A 270 18.61 -5.97 26.69
CA GLU A 270 19.03 -5.56 25.36
C GLU A 270 19.71 -4.18 25.37
N THR A 271 19.98 -3.59 24.22
CA THR A 271 20.64 -2.29 24.07
C THR A 271 19.71 -1.25 23.45
N ILE A 272 19.93 0.01 23.84
CA ILE A 272 19.38 1.20 23.21
C ILE A 272 20.51 1.98 22.54
N GLU A 273 20.27 2.46 21.34
CA GLU A 273 21.19 3.25 20.52
C GLU A 273 20.50 4.52 20.06
N VAL A 274 21.19 5.63 20.10
CA VAL A 274 20.72 6.93 19.63
C VAL A 274 21.60 7.40 18.49
N TYR A 275 20.96 7.80 17.39
CA TYR A 275 21.63 8.30 16.18
C TYR A 275 21.12 9.71 15.87
N ASP A 276 22.01 10.56 15.35
CA ASP A 276 21.59 11.83 14.76
C ASP A 276 21.05 11.62 13.32
N TYR A 277 20.60 12.71 12.70
CA TYR A 277 20.04 12.69 11.35
C TYR A 277 21.03 12.28 10.25
N THR A 278 22.34 12.28 10.54
CA THR A 278 23.40 11.82 9.62
C THR A 278 23.65 10.32 9.74
N GLY A 279 23.04 9.66 10.74
CA GLY A 279 23.30 8.25 11.08
C GLY A 279 24.49 8.03 12.00
N LYS A 280 25.08 9.11 12.57
CA LYS A 280 26.15 9.01 13.53
C LYS A 280 25.61 8.55 14.89
N LEU A 281 26.21 7.54 15.46
CA LEU A 281 25.88 7.05 16.81
C LEU A 281 26.27 8.10 17.85
N ILE A 282 25.29 8.57 18.63
CA ILE A 282 25.46 9.55 19.72
C ILE A 282 25.69 8.83 21.05
N CYS A 283 24.89 7.82 21.37
CA CYS A 283 25.09 7.01 22.56
C CYS A 283 24.55 5.60 22.41
N ARG A 284 25.11 4.68 23.18
CA ARG A 284 24.63 3.29 23.33
C ARG A 284 24.59 2.96 24.82
N ARG A 285 23.50 2.33 25.28
CA ARG A 285 23.32 1.89 26.68
C ARG A 285 22.59 0.56 26.75
N GLY A 286 22.86 -0.23 27.80
CA GLY A 286 22.05 -1.39 28.15
C GLY A 286 20.71 -0.97 28.74
N ILE A 287 19.68 -1.72 28.45
CA ILE A 287 18.32 -1.54 29.00
C ILE A 287 18.23 -2.34 30.31
N LEU A 288 18.43 -1.67 31.43
CA LEU A 288 18.44 -2.27 32.77
C LEU A 288 17.15 -2.04 33.55
N SER A 289 16.27 -1.18 33.04
CA SER A 289 14.97 -0.87 33.67
C SER A 289 13.99 -0.40 32.60
N GLU A 290 12.70 -0.47 32.93
CA GLU A 290 11.60 0.01 32.07
C GLU A 290 11.57 1.54 31.89
N LYS A 291 12.32 2.27 32.69
CA LYS A 291 12.42 3.73 32.60
C LYS A 291 13.90 4.13 32.49
N ILE A 292 14.23 4.80 31.40
CA ILE A 292 15.57 5.33 31.15
C ILE A 292 15.47 6.83 30.94
N THR A 293 16.32 7.60 31.64
CA THR A 293 16.49 9.03 31.40
C THR A 293 17.77 9.29 30.64
N ILE A 294 17.67 10.06 29.55
CA ILE A 294 18.80 10.48 28.74
C ILE A 294 18.94 12.00 28.89
N ASN A 295 20.13 12.45 29.26
CA ASN A 295 20.47 13.87 29.22
C ASN A 295 20.72 14.27 27.77
N THR A 296 20.01 15.28 27.28
CA THR A 296 20.07 15.78 25.91
C THR A 296 20.68 17.18 25.80
N ASN A 297 21.26 17.74 26.89
CA ASN A 297 21.82 19.09 26.92
C ASN A 297 22.92 19.28 25.86
N ASP A 298 23.74 18.24 25.63
CA ASP A 298 24.84 18.29 24.67
C ASP A 298 24.39 17.96 23.23
N TRP A 299 23.10 17.73 23.02
CA TRP A 299 22.58 17.47 21.67
C TRP A 299 22.29 18.78 20.95
N SER A 300 22.68 18.87 19.69
CA SER A 300 22.27 19.98 18.84
C SER A 300 20.77 19.90 18.53
N ALA A 301 20.12 21.04 18.31
CA ALA A 301 18.75 21.06 17.84
C ALA A 301 18.62 20.26 16.54
N GLY A 302 17.62 19.39 16.47
CA GLY A 302 17.43 18.51 15.32
C GLY A 302 16.66 17.23 15.63
N VAL A 303 16.67 16.31 14.66
CA VAL A 303 15.96 15.03 14.73
C VAL A 303 16.95 13.91 15.09
N TYR A 304 16.56 13.07 16.04
CA TYR A 304 17.30 11.91 16.49
C TYR A 304 16.47 10.64 16.32
N LEU A 305 17.14 9.54 15.99
CA LEU A 305 16.53 8.21 15.90
C LEU A 305 17.02 7.38 17.08
N ILE A 306 16.09 6.87 17.87
CA ILE A 306 16.37 5.96 18.98
C ILE A 306 15.95 4.55 18.57
N LYS A 307 16.90 3.62 18.59
CA LYS A 307 16.70 2.19 18.33
C LYS A 307 16.84 1.42 19.64
N ALA A 308 15.92 0.50 19.92
CA ALA A 308 16.04 -0.41 21.04
C ALA A 308 15.77 -1.85 20.60
N GLY A 309 16.51 -2.75 21.22
CA GLY A 309 16.42 -4.18 20.97
C GLY A 309 17.34 -4.66 19.85
N ASN A 310 17.82 -5.91 19.99
CA ASN A 310 18.61 -6.61 18.97
C ASN A 310 17.74 -7.63 18.22
N LYS A 311 16.84 -8.31 18.96
CA LYS A 311 15.93 -9.33 18.38
C LYS A 311 14.57 -8.74 18.04
N ASN A 312 14.00 -7.93 18.94
CA ASN A 312 12.72 -7.23 18.76
C ASN A 312 13.00 -5.73 18.57
N GLN A 313 13.58 -5.37 17.41
CA GLN A 313 14.05 -4.03 17.15
C GLN A 313 12.89 -3.07 16.90
N GLN A 314 12.83 -1.98 17.67
CA GLN A 314 11.93 -0.85 17.43
C GLN A 314 12.71 0.46 17.37
N SER A 315 12.22 1.39 16.54
CA SER A 315 12.81 2.72 16.41
C SER A 315 11.75 3.80 16.65
N ILE A 316 12.13 4.86 17.35
CA ILE A 316 11.31 6.05 17.54
C ILE A 316 12.08 7.30 17.13
N ARG A 317 11.35 8.32 16.69
CA ARG A 317 11.90 9.63 16.36
C ARG A 317 11.71 10.59 17.52
N VAL A 318 12.78 11.31 17.88
CA VAL A 318 12.80 12.35 18.91
C VAL A 318 13.27 13.66 18.29
N VAL A 319 12.63 14.75 18.66
CA VAL A 319 13.02 16.11 18.26
C VAL A 319 13.68 16.79 19.45
N LYS A 320 14.86 17.37 19.25
CA LYS A 320 15.58 18.22 20.20
C LYS A 320 15.40 19.68 19.78
N GLU A 321 14.92 20.49 20.69
CA GLU A 321 14.84 21.96 20.57
C GLU A 321 16.00 22.65 21.30
#